data_7b2eec2d82c2567253819e519e171206
#
_entry.id   7b2eec2d82c2567253819e519e171206
#
_cell.length_a   1.000
_cell.length_b   1.000
_cell.length_c   1.000
_cell.angle_alpha   90.00
_cell.angle_beta   90.00
_cell.angle_gamma   90.00
#
_symmetry.space_group_name_H-M   'P 1'
#
loop_
_entity.id
_entity.type
_entity.pdbx_description
1 polymer ?
#
loop_
_entity_poly.entity_id
_entity_poly.type
_entity_poly.pdbx_seq_one_letter_code
_entity_poly.pdbx_strand_id
1 'polypeptide(L)'
;SGPVFLETAPSHTKGGEVNLLVSAEFLHAGENVLIIDDFLASGKTLLALARMVKSARSKLVGVGVVVEKTVEGGRAALYEAGYSGIPIEALATIVSMDEGQIVFAD
;
A
#
# COMPACT_ATOMS: atom_id res chain seq x y z
N SER A 1 -23.00 14.81 0.63
CA SER A 1 -21.80 14.05 0.26
C SER A 1 -21.34 14.45 -1.12
N GLY A 2 -20.05 14.52 -1.34
CA GLY A 2 -19.45 14.86 -2.61
C GLY A 2 -18.93 13.64 -3.35
N PRO A 3 -18.16 13.84 -4.43
CA PRO A 3 -17.53 12.74 -5.14
C PRO A 3 -16.58 11.95 -4.23
N VAL A 4 -16.41 10.69 -4.55
CA VAL A 4 -15.50 9.81 -3.83
C VAL A 4 -14.51 9.18 -4.81
N PHE A 5 -13.34 8.83 -4.30
CA PHE A 5 -12.37 8.02 -5.03
C PHE A 5 -12.61 6.56 -4.62
N LEU A 6 -12.71 5.69 -5.60
CA LEU A 6 -13.02 4.28 -5.40
C LEU A 6 -11.92 3.42 -6.02
N GLU A 7 -11.39 2.49 -5.24
CA GLU A 7 -10.52 1.43 -5.73
C GLU A 7 -10.90 0.11 -5.07
N THR A 8 -10.56 -0.98 -5.72
CA THR A 8 -10.79 -2.31 -5.16
C THR A 8 -9.45 -2.99 -4.87
N ALA A 9 -9.44 -3.80 -3.84
CA ALA A 9 -8.27 -4.57 -3.45
C ALA A 9 -8.73 -5.93 -2.93
N PRO A 10 -7.90 -6.98 -3.06
CA PRO A 10 -8.26 -8.27 -2.49
C PRO A 10 -8.27 -8.21 -0.97
N SER A 11 -9.22 -8.91 -0.36
CA SER A 11 -9.29 -9.06 1.08
C SER A 11 -8.34 -10.15 1.53
N HIS A 12 -7.52 -9.86 2.54
CA HIS A 12 -6.57 -10.83 3.08
C HIS A 12 -7.22 -11.80 4.08
N THR A 13 -8.34 -11.40 4.66
CA THR A 13 -8.96 -12.19 5.75
C THR A 13 -10.23 -12.89 5.34
N LYS A 14 -10.97 -12.36 4.37
CA LYS A 14 -12.28 -12.88 3.99
C LYS A 14 -12.32 -13.50 2.61
N GLY A 15 -11.22 -13.41 1.84
CA GLY A 15 -11.25 -13.73 0.43
C GLY A 15 -12.07 -12.70 -0.35
N GLY A 16 -12.02 -12.75 -1.68
CA GLY A 16 -12.72 -11.78 -2.53
C GLY A 16 -12.05 -10.41 -2.54
N GLU A 17 -12.84 -9.39 -2.71
CA GLU A 17 -12.36 -8.03 -2.87
C GLU A 17 -12.98 -7.10 -1.84
N VAL A 18 -12.26 -6.04 -1.49
CA VAL A 18 -12.77 -4.93 -0.69
C VAL A 18 -12.75 -3.66 -1.53
N ASN A 19 -13.71 -2.78 -1.28
CA ASN A 19 -13.75 -1.47 -1.90
C ASN A 19 -13.10 -0.45 -0.97
N LEU A 20 -12.21 0.35 -1.53
CA LEU A 20 -11.55 1.44 -0.82
C LEU A 20 -12.17 2.74 -1.29
N LEU A 21 -12.65 3.53 -0.34
CA LEU A 21 -13.35 4.78 -0.63
C LEU A 21 -12.73 5.93 0.13
N VAL A 22 -12.48 7.04 -0.55
CA VAL A 22 -12.08 8.29 0.09
C VAL A 22 -12.90 9.42 -0.51
N SER A 23 -13.52 10.22 0.35
CA SER A 23 -14.24 11.41 -0.10
C SER A 23 -13.25 12.43 -0.68
N ALA A 24 -13.64 13.07 -1.78
CA ALA A 24 -12.86 14.13 -2.38
C ALA A 24 -12.68 15.34 -1.46
N GLU A 25 -13.44 15.45 -0.39
CA GLU A 25 -13.24 16.47 0.64
C GLU A 25 -11.92 16.31 1.38
N PHE A 26 -11.40 15.08 1.46
CA PHE A 26 -10.21 14.75 2.25
C PHE A 26 -8.97 14.46 1.41
N LEU A 27 -9.10 14.41 0.09
CA LEU A 27 -7.98 14.13 -0.80
C LEU A 27 -8.06 15.11 -1.97
N HIS A 28 -7.24 16.15 -1.91
CA HIS A 28 -7.30 17.27 -2.84
C HIS A 28 -6.15 17.24 -3.84
N ALA A 29 -6.42 17.75 -5.05
CA ALA A 29 -5.41 17.87 -6.07
C ALA A 29 -4.22 18.72 -5.60
N GLY A 30 -3.02 18.29 -5.97
CA GLY A 30 -1.78 19.01 -5.66
C GLY A 30 -1.21 18.75 -4.27
N GLU A 31 -1.87 17.96 -3.45
CA GLU A 31 -1.37 17.64 -2.11
C GLU A 31 -0.32 16.54 -2.16
N ASN A 32 0.62 16.61 -1.21
CA ASN A 32 1.56 15.51 -0.97
C ASN A 32 0.90 14.52 -0.01
N VAL A 33 0.92 13.24 -0.37
CA VAL A 33 0.25 12.19 0.39
C VAL A 33 1.25 11.15 0.83
N LEU A 34 1.18 10.78 2.10
CA LEU A 34 1.92 9.67 2.68
C LEU A 34 0.92 8.56 2.98
N ILE A 35 1.17 7.37 2.48
CA ILE A 35 0.34 6.20 2.80
C ILE A 35 0.95 5.49 4.00
N ILE A 36 0.13 5.24 5.02
CA ILE A 36 0.53 4.47 6.20
C ILE A 36 -0.40 3.26 6.28
N ASP A 37 0.17 2.08 6.37
CA ASP A 37 -0.59 0.83 6.46
C ASP A 37 0.12 -0.12 7.43
N ASP A 38 -0.55 -1.22 7.79
CA ASP A 38 0.04 -2.19 8.71
C ASP A 38 0.97 -3.18 7.98
N PHE A 39 0.61 -3.66 6.79
CA PHE A 39 1.39 -4.67 6.08
C PHE A 39 1.72 -4.27 4.65
N LEU A 40 2.94 -4.59 4.26
CA LEU A 40 3.32 -4.68 2.86
C LEU A 40 3.58 -6.16 2.55
N ALA A 41 2.63 -6.80 1.91
CA ALA A 41 2.72 -8.21 1.50
C ALA A 41 2.78 -8.28 -0.03
N SER A 42 1.67 -8.56 -0.71
CA SER A 42 1.63 -8.59 -2.17
C SER A 42 1.69 -7.19 -2.80
N GLY A 43 1.39 -6.16 -2.02
CA GLY A 43 1.36 -4.78 -2.51
C GLY A 43 0.04 -4.37 -3.15
N LYS A 44 -0.93 -5.27 -3.28
CA LYS A 44 -2.17 -4.98 -4.01
C LYS A 44 -3.01 -3.90 -3.34
N THR A 45 -3.10 -3.91 -2.02
CA THR A 45 -3.80 -2.86 -1.27
C THR A 45 -3.09 -1.52 -1.42
N LEU A 46 -1.76 -1.50 -1.28
CA LEU A 46 -0.98 -0.27 -1.42
C LEU A 46 -1.05 0.27 -2.84
N LEU A 47 -1.05 -0.61 -3.86
CA LEU A 47 -1.24 -0.19 -5.25
C LEU A 47 -2.61 0.44 -5.47
N ALA A 48 -3.66 -0.13 -4.86
CA ALA A 48 -5.00 0.45 -4.94
C ALA A 48 -5.05 1.84 -4.29
N LEU A 49 -4.43 2.00 -3.13
CA LEU A 49 -4.33 3.30 -2.47
C LEU A 49 -3.52 4.29 -3.31
N ALA A 50 -2.43 3.84 -3.91
CA ALA A 50 -1.62 4.68 -4.80
C ALA A 50 -2.41 5.13 -6.03
N ARG A 51 -3.23 4.24 -6.61
CA ARG A 51 -4.11 4.62 -7.72
C ARG A 51 -5.12 5.67 -7.30
N MET A 52 -5.63 5.56 -6.08
CA MET A 52 -6.56 6.54 -5.52
C MET A 52 -5.89 7.92 -5.41
N VAL A 53 -4.67 7.97 -4.91
CA VAL A 53 -3.88 9.22 -4.84
C VAL A 53 -3.70 9.82 -6.23
N LYS A 54 -3.38 8.98 -7.22
CA LYS A 54 -3.22 9.43 -8.61
C LYS A 54 -4.53 9.96 -9.18
N SER A 55 -5.65 9.27 -8.94
CA SER A 55 -6.97 9.71 -9.39
C SER A 55 -7.35 11.05 -8.80
N ALA A 56 -6.92 11.32 -7.58
CA ALA A 56 -7.16 12.60 -6.91
C ALA A 56 -6.23 13.72 -7.41
N ARG A 57 -5.28 13.41 -8.31
CA ARG A 57 -4.25 14.33 -8.78
C ARG A 57 -3.36 14.84 -7.64
N SER A 58 -3.23 14.06 -6.60
CA SER A 58 -2.28 14.30 -5.51
C SER A 58 -0.98 13.58 -5.83
N LYS A 59 0.04 13.85 -5.03
CA LYS A 59 1.35 13.24 -5.22
C LYS A 59 1.65 12.28 -4.07
N LEU A 60 1.91 11.03 -4.38
CA LEU A 60 2.38 10.07 -3.39
C LEU A 60 3.86 10.33 -3.13
N VAL A 61 4.20 10.70 -1.90
CA VAL A 61 5.57 11.05 -1.53
C VAL A 61 6.25 10.00 -0.68
N GLY A 62 5.52 9.01 -0.18
CA GLY A 62 6.11 7.94 0.60
C GLY A 62 5.08 6.92 1.04
N VAL A 63 5.58 5.76 1.47
CA VAL A 63 4.78 4.67 2.03
C VAL A 63 5.48 4.20 3.31
N GLY A 64 4.73 4.13 4.40
CA GLY A 64 5.20 3.55 5.65
C GLY A 64 4.32 2.38 6.05
N VAL A 65 4.93 1.27 6.43
CA VAL A 65 4.21 0.10 6.92
C VAL A 65 4.84 -0.40 8.22
N VAL A 66 4.03 -1.06 9.04
CA VAL A 66 4.56 -1.66 10.26
C VAL A 66 5.41 -2.87 9.92
N VAL A 67 4.90 -3.77 9.09
CA VAL A 67 5.57 -5.03 8.74
C VAL A 67 5.58 -5.24 7.24
N GLU A 68 6.75 -5.57 6.69
CA GLU A 68 6.88 -6.01 5.31
C GLU A 68 7.15 -7.51 5.28
N LYS A 69 6.38 -8.23 4.44
CA LYS A 69 6.59 -9.66 4.17
C LYS A 69 7.21 -9.77 2.78
N THR A 70 8.54 -9.84 2.73
CA THR A 70 9.28 -9.77 1.46
C THR A 70 8.97 -10.91 0.50
N VAL A 71 8.61 -12.08 1.03
CA VAL A 71 8.30 -13.26 0.22
C VAL A 71 7.13 -13.06 -0.74
N GLU A 72 6.25 -12.10 -0.46
CA GLU A 72 5.08 -11.84 -1.29
C GLU A 72 5.31 -10.82 -2.40
N GLY A 73 6.48 -10.23 -2.46
CA GLY A 73 6.90 -9.40 -3.60
C GLY A 73 6.26 -8.04 -3.75
N GLY A 74 5.65 -7.51 -2.69
CA GLY A 74 4.92 -6.25 -2.78
C GLY A 74 5.79 -5.04 -3.10
N ARG A 75 7.01 -4.99 -2.54
CA ARG A 75 7.94 -3.89 -2.84
C ARG A 75 8.30 -3.86 -4.32
N ALA A 76 8.59 -5.02 -4.91
CA ALA A 76 8.86 -5.12 -6.33
C ALA A 76 7.65 -4.68 -7.17
N ALA A 77 6.44 -5.04 -6.75
CA ALA A 77 5.22 -4.62 -7.43
C ALA A 77 5.05 -3.10 -7.40
N LEU A 78 5.35 -2.46 -6.28
CA LEU A 78 5.33 -0.99 -6.17
C LEU A 78 6.39 -0.35 -7.08
N TYR A 79 7.58 -0.92 -7.14
CA TYR A 79 8.65 -0.43 -8.01
C TYR A 79 8.25 -0.53 -9.49
N GLU A 80 7.67 -1.66 -9.90
CA GLU A 80 7.21 -1.85 -11.27
C GLU A 80 6.09 -0.88 -11.64
N ALA A 81 5.30 -0.47 -10.68
CA ALA A 81 4.23 0.51 -10.89
C ALA A 81 4.75 1.96 -10.94
N GLY A 82 6.05 2.17 -10.77
CA GLY A 82 6.67 3.49 -10.89
C GLY A 82 7.01 4.17 -9.58
N TYR A 83 6.92 3.48 -8.45
CA TYR A 83 7.13 4.07 -7.12
C TYR A 83 8.51 3.79 -6.53
N SER A 84 9.50 3.41 -7.35
CA SER A 84 10.86 3.17 -6.86
C SER A 84 11.58 4.46 -6.42
N GLY A 85 11.11 5.61 -6.87
CA GLY A 85 11.74 6.90 -6.54
C GLY A 85 11.27 7.55 -5.24
N ILE A 86 10.35 6.90 -4.50
CA ILE A 86 9.86 7.40 -3.21
C ILE A 86 10.28 6.46 -2.08
N PRO A 87 10.42 6.97 -0.83
CA PRO A 87 10.70 6.08 0.30
C PRO A 87 9.55 5.11 0.55
N ILE A 88 9.90 3.84 0.73
CA ILE A 88 8.97 2.79 1.15
C ILE A 88 9.63 2.13 2.34
N GLU A 89 9.16 2.46 3.54
CA GLU A 89 9.82 2.12 4.80
C GLU A 89 8.96 1.15 5.61
N ALA A 90 9.60 0.17 6.23
CA ALA A 90 8.96 -0.77 7.14
C ALA A 90 9.65 -0.73 8.49
N LEU A 91 8.88 -0.86 9.57
CA LEU A 91 9.46 -0.93 10.92
C LEU A 91 10.07 -2.31 11.18
N ALA A 92 9.47 -3.36 10.61
CA ALA A 92 10.01 -4.72 10.69
C ALA A 92 9.83 -5.41 9.34
N THR A 93 10.76 -6.28 9.00
CA THR A 93 10.73 -7.02 7.74
C THR A 93 10.83 -8.51 8.01
N ILE A 94 9.84 -9.26 7.55
CA ILE A 94 9.82 -10.72 7.65
C ILE A 94 10.32 -11.29 6.32
N VAL A 95 11.41 -12.04 6.37
CA VAL A 95 12.03 -12.59 5.15
C VAL A 95 11.72 -14.07 4.94
N SER A 96 11.24 -14.75 5.98
CA SER A 96 10.88 -16.17 5.89
C SER A 96 9.83 -16.52 6.95
N MET A 97 8.92 -17.42 6.59
CA MET A 97 7.90 -17.95 7.51
C MET A 97 7.83 -19.47 7.42
N ASP A 98 8.92 -20.12 7.03
CA ASP A 98 8.96 -21.57 6.83
C ASP A 98 8.88 -22.33 8.16
N GLU A 99 8.19 -23.48 8.14
CA GLU A 99 8.11 -24.42 9.28
C GLU A 99 7.59 -23.76 10.56
N GLY A 100 6.70 -22.78 10.41
CA GLY A 100 6.13 -22.08 11.56
C GLY A 100 7.08 -21.06 12.21
N GLN A 101 8.24 -20.84 11.61
CA GLN A 101 9.18 -19.85 12.10
C GLN A 101 9.10 -18.55 11.30
N ILE A 102 9.22 -17.44 12.00
CA ILE A 102 9.27 -16.11 11.39
C ILE A 102 10.69 -15.60 11.49
N VAL A 103 11.28 -15.24 10.36
CA VAL A 103 12.63 -14.68 10.31
C VAL A 103 12.56 -13.22 9.91
N PHE A 104 13.10 -12.37 10.75
CA PHE A 104 13.15 -10.93 10.51
C PHE A 104 14.49 -10.53 9.87
N ALA A 105 14.44 -9.54 9.02
CA ALA A 105 15.65 -8.87 8.55
C ALA A 105 16.20 -7.95 9.64
N ASP A 106 17.50 -7.84 9.70
CA ASP A 106 18.18 -6.94 10.63
C ASP A 106 18.04 -5.47 10.24
#